data_06c37eb767ccf8fdfeda529b0a8dfa99
#
_entry.id   06c37eb767ccf8fdfeda529b0a8dfa99
#
_cell.length_a   1.000
_cell.length_b   1.000
_cell.length_c   1.000
_cell.angle_alpha   90.00
_cell.angle_beta   90.00
_cell.angle_gamma   90.00
#
_symmetry.space_group_name_H-M   'P 1'
#
loop_
_entity.id
_entity.type
_entity.pdbx_description
1 polymer ?
#
loop_
_entity_poly.entity_id
_entity_poly.type
_entity_poly.pdbx_seq_one_letter_code
_entity_poly.pdbx_strand_id
1 'polypeptide(L)'
;MSVYPITVAGLQRELPICKVTDDLYIGAFICFGDAELTVACAREMLALVDRDSYDYLFTAEAKSIPLIHEMARQSDAKKYFIARKGPKAYMPDPIHVEDKSITTAGVQKLYLGRDDADLIRGKRILLMDDVISTGGSIHAMEELVKLAGGTVVGRVAVLAEGEAA
;
A
#
# COMPACT_ATOMS: atom_id res chain seq x y z
N MET A 1 -7.36 -14.45 23.53
CA MET A 1 -7.72 -13.86 22.23
C MET A 1 -7.57 -14.94 21.17
N SER A 2 -8.56 -15.11 20.32
CA SER A 2 -8.46 -16.08 19.23
C SER A 2 -7.46 -15.57 18.18
N VAL A 3 -6.69 -16.52 17.61
CA VAL A 3 -5.69 -16.20 16.59
C VAL A 3 -5.88 -17.11 15.39
N TYR A 4 -5.44 -16.64 14.23
CA TYR A 4 -5.41 -17.41 13.00
C TYR A 4 -3.94 -17.61 12.58
N PRO A 5 -3.46 -18.87 12.53
CA PRO A 5 -2.09 -19.13 12.11
C PRO A 5 -1.94 -18.94 10.60
N ILE A 6 -0.85 -18.32 10.20
CA ILE A 6 -0.55 -18.08 8.79
C ILE A 6 0.96 -18.21 8.56
N THR A 7 1.32 -18.64 7.35
CA THR A 7 2.71 -18.60 6.88
C THR A 7 2.82 -17.53 5.80
N VAL A 8 3.63 -16.51 6.03
CA VAL A 8 3.85 -15.40 5.11
C VAL A 8 5.34 -15.25 4.87
N ALA A 9 5.76 -15.21 3.61
CA ALA A 9 7.17 -15.09 3.22
C ALA A 9 8.08 -16.12 3.92
N GLY A 10 7.58 -17.33 4.12
CA GLY A 10 8.30 -18.42 4.81
C GLY A 10 8.31 -18.33 6.34
N LEU A 11 7.68 -17.31 6.92
CA LEU A 11 7.61 -17.10 8.37
C LEU A 11 6.24 -17.45 8.92
N GLN A 12 6.21 -18.15 10.06
CA GLN A 12 4.97 -18.45 10.74
C GLN A 12 4.59 -17.30 11.68
N ARG A 13 3.33 -16.88 11.59
CA ARG A 13 2.77 -15.82 12.44
C ARG A 13 1.35 -16.19 12.87
N GLU A 14 0.87 -15.51 13.88
CA GLU A 14 -0.50 -15.63 14.38
C GLU A 14 -1.20 -14.28 14.25
N LEU A 15 -2.25 -14.23 13.44
CA LEU A 15 -3.03 -13.01 13.25
C LEU A 15 -4.09 -12.93 14.35
N PRO A 16 -4.21 -11.82 15.08
CA PRO A 16 -5.31 -11.64 16.01
C PRO A 16 -6.63 -11.59 15.24
N ILE A 17 -7.61 -12.33 15.73
CA ILE A 17 -8.96 -12.30 15.16
C ILE A 17 -9.72 -11.15 15.77
N CYS A 18 -10.08 -10.18 14.93
CA CYS A 18 -10.76 -8.96 15.31
C CYS A 18 -12.20 -8.96 14.79
N LYS A 19 -13.13 -8.59 15.65
CA LYS A 19 -14.54 -8.39 15.26
C LYS A 19 -14.68 -7.06 14.52
N VAL A 20 -15.24 -7.10 13.32
CA VAL A 20 -15.51 -5.93 12.50
C VAL A 20 -16.99 -5.56 12.56
N THR A 21 -17.88 -6.56 12.42
CA THR A 21 -19.33 -6.43 12.60
C THR A 21 -19.83 -7.58 13.49
N ASP A 22 -21.12 -7.64 13.74
CA ASP A 22 -21.67 -8.73 14.54
C ASP A 22 -21.45 -10.10 13.90
N ASP A 23 -21.41 -10.15 12.57
CA ASP A 23 -21.29 -11.38 11.80
C ASP A 23 -19.95 -11.54 11.06
N LEU A 24 -19.02 -10.56 11.21
CA LEU A 24 -17.75 -10.56 10.50
C LEU A 24 -16.57 -10.42 11.44
N TYR A 25 -15.68 -11.42 11.36
CA TYR A 25 -14.38 -11.41 12.02
C TYR A 25 -13.29 -11.49 10.97
N ILE A 26 -12.20 -10.79 11.18
CA ILE A 26 -11.03 -10.81 10.30
C ILE A 26 -9.77 -11.19 11.09
N GLY A 27 -8.84 -11.88 10.43
CA GLY A 27 -7.47 -12.00 10.91
C GLY A 27 -6.72 -10.74 10.54
N ALA A 28 -6.37 -9.91 11.53
CA ALA A 28 -5.71 -8.65 11.26
C ALA A 28 -4.23 -8.86 10.93
N PHE A 29 -3.85 -8.58 9.68
CA PHE A 29 -2.47 -8.62 9.26
C PHE A 29 -1.81 -7.25 9.46
N ILE A 30 -0.80 -7.21 10.31
CA ILE A 30 -0.04 -6.00 10.61
C ILE A 30 1.44 -6.35 10.58
N CYS A 31 2.17 -5.86 9.58
CA CYS A 31 3.60 -6.13 9.46
C CYS A 31 4.48 -5.06 10.10
N PHE A 32 4.01 -3.83 10.26
CA PHE A 32 4.82 -2.81 10.91
C PHE A 32 5.03 -3.15 12.40
N GLY A 33 6.25 -2.93 12.88
CA GLY A 33 6.66 -3.39 14.20
C GLY A 33 7.31 -4.78 14.19
N ASP A 34 7.09 -5.57 13.16
CA ASP A 34 7.72 -6.87 12.93
C ASP A 34 8.81 -6.71 11.86
N ALA A 35 10.04 -6.44 12.29
CA ALA A 35 11.14 -6.17 11.37
C ALA A 35 11.51 -7.38 10.51
N GLU A 36 11.54 -8.57 11.09
CA GLU A 36 11.83 -9.81 10.36
C GLU A 36 10.82 -10.06 9.25
N LEU A 37 9.53 -9.95 9.58
CA LEU A 37 8.45 -10.14 8.62
C LEU A 37 8.48 -9.07 7.53
N THR A 38 8.72 -7.81 7.88
CA THR A 38 8.79 -6.70 6.92
C THR A 38 9.91 -6.92 5.91
N VAL A 39 11.09 -7.33 6.35
CA VAL A 39 12.23 -7.64 5.47
C VAL A 39 11.90 -8.80 4.53
N ALA A 40 11.33 -9.87 5.07
CA ALA A 40 10.98 -11.05 4.28
C ALA A 40 9.87 -10.75 3.25
N CYS A 41 8.83 -10.02 3.64
CA CYS A 41 7.75 -9.62 2.73
C CYS A 41 8.26 -8.71 1.61
N ALA A 42 9.10 -7.74 1.94
CA ALA A 42 9.69 -6.85 0.94
C ALA A 42 10.48 -7.64 -0.11
N ARG A 43 11.29 -8.60 0.33
CA ARG A 43 12.06 -9.48 -0.56
C ARG A 43 11.16 -10.28 -1.50
N GLU A 44 10.11 -10.90 -0.95
CA GLU A 44 9.18 -11.71 -1.75
C GLU A 44 8.39 -10.85 -2.75
N MET A 45 7.95 -9.66 -2.35
CA MET A 45 7.24 -8.74 -3.24
C MET A 45 8.14 -8.27 -4.38
N LEU A 46 9.39 -7.93 -4.10
CA LEU A 46 10.35 -7.53 -5.14
C LEU A 46 10.67 -8.67 -6.11
N ALA A 47 10.63 -9.92 -5.66
CA ALA A 47 10.83 -11.08 -6.53
C ALA A 47 9.69 -11.28 -7.54
N LEU A 48 8.51 -10.70 -7.31
CA LEU A 48 7.36 -10.79 -8.21
C LEU A 48 7.40 -9.77 -9.36
N VAL A 49 8.28 -8.78 -9.30
CA VAL A 49 8.32 -7.68 -10.24
C VAL A 49 9.72 -7.50 -10.82
N ASP A 50 9.77 -7.04 -12.07
CA ASP A 50 11.02 -6.65 -12.70
C ASP A 50 11.37 -5.21 -12.27
N ARG A 51 12.57 -5.02 -11.71
CA ARG A 51 13.05 -3.69 -11.28
C ARG A 51 13.06 -2.67 -12.43
N ASP A 52 13.29 -3.10 -13.64
CA ASP A 52 13.33 -2.23 -14.82
C ASP A 52 11.95 -1.88 -15.37
N SER A 53 10.88 -2.50 -14.85
CA SER A 53 9.51 -2.28 -15.32
C SER A 53 8.85 -1.03 -14.73
N TYR A 54 9.41 -0.42 -13.68
CA TYR A 54 8.84 0.75 -13.01
C TYR A 54 9.94 1.74 -12.59
N ASP A 55 9.54 2.99 -12.39
CA ASP A 55 10.43 4.05 -11.96
C ASP A 55 10.35 4.29 -10.45
N TYR A 56 9.16 4.27 -9.87
CA TYR A 56 8.92 4.53 -8.45
C TYR A 56 7.91 3.58 -7.84
N LEU A 57 8.14 3.29 -6.56
CA LEU A 57 7.17 2.64 -5.68
C LEU A 57 6.23 3.68 -5.07
N PHE A 58 4.99 3.31 -4.86
CA PHE A 58 3.95 4.17 -4.31
C PHE A 58 3.02 3.37 -3.39
N THR A 59 2.72 3.92 -2.23
CA THR A 59 1.72 3.35 -1.32
C THR A 59 0.92 4.44 -0.62
N ALA A 60 -0.10 4.06 0.14
CA ALA A 60 -0.82 4.94 1.06
C ALA A 60 -0.43 4.63 2.52
N GLU A 61 -0.49 5.66 3.39
CA GLU A 61 -0.24 5.46 4.82
C GLU A 61 -1.29 4.50 5.42
N ALA A 62 -1.08 3.80 6.53
CA ALA A 62 0.11 3.91 7.37
C ALA A 62 0.87 2.58 7.48
N LYS A 63 0.17 1.42 7.43
CA LYS A 63 0.75 0.09 7.73
C LYS A 63 1.84 -0.32 6.74
N SER A 64 1.77 0.18 5.52
CA SER A 64 2.72 -0.17 4.44
C SER A 64 3.97 0.69 4.41
N ILE A 65 4.08 1.72 5.26
CA ILE A 65 5.24 2.63 5.25
C ILE A 65 6.57 1.89 5.51
N PRO A 66 6.71 1.08 6.56
CA PRO A 66 7.96 0.32 6.75
C PRO A 66 8.23 -0.64 5.59
N LEU A 67 7.19 -1.23 5.03
CA LEU A 67 7.30 -2.19 3.93
C LEU A 67 7.83 -1.53 2.65
N ILE A 68 7.29 -0.39 2.25
CA ILE A 68 7.77 0.33 1.06
C ILE A 68 9.19 0.85 1.25
N HIS A 69 9.53 1.31 2.45
CA HIS A 69 10.89 1.73 2.76
C HIS A 69 11.88 0.57 2.59
N GLU A 70 11.54 -0.60 3.12
CA GLU A 70 12.38 -1.80 3.01
C GLU A 70 12.49 -2.29 1.56
N MET A 71 11.40 -2.21 0.79
CA MET A 71 11.44 -2.49 -0.64
C MET A 71 12.38 -1.53 -1.38
N ALA A 72 12.33 -0.25 -1.07
CA ALA A 72 13.24 0.74 -1.66
C ALA A 72 14.70 0.45 -1.29
N ARG A 73 14.96 0.13 -0.03
CA ARG A 73 16.31 -0.20 0.44
C ARG A 73 16.88 -1.43 -0.29
N GLN A 74 16.10 -2.50 -0.38
CA GLN A 74 16.53 -3.75 -1.02
C GLN A 74 16.72 -3.59 -2.54
N SER A 75 15.95 -2.73 -3.19
CA SER A 75 16.04 -2.48 -4.64
C SER A 75 16.95 -1.30 -5.02
N ASP A 76 17.63 -0.71 -4.05
CA ASP A 76 18.47 0.48 -4.22
C ASP A 76 17.73 1.68 -4.83
N ALA A 77 16.43 1.79 -4.55
CA ALA A 77 15.63 2.93 -4.95
C ALA A 77 15.90 4.12 -4.00
N LYS A 78 16.10 5.32 -4.57
CA LYS A 78 16.43 6.51 -3.78
C LYS A 78 15.20 7.29 -3.33
N LYS A 79 14.03 7.04 -3.93
CA LYS A 79 12.79 7.75 -3.67
C LYS A 79 11.61 6.79 -3.80
N TYR A 80 10.62 6.97 -2.96
CA TYR A 80 9.29 6.36 -3.04
C TYR A 80 8.26 7.38 -2.57
N PHE A 81 6.99 7.12 -2.83
CA PHE A 81 5.91 8.06 -2.51
C PHE A 81 4.89 7.44 -1.57
N ILE A 82 4.39 8.26 -0.66
CA ILE A 82 3.36 7.88 0.31
C ILE A 82 2.20 8.88 0.19
N ALA A 83 1.04 8.38 -0.25
CA ALA A 83 -0.20 9.16 -0.20
C ALA A 83 -0.66 9.28 1.25
N ARG A 84 -1.06 10.48 1.65
CA ARG A 84 -1.51 10.76 3.00
C ARG A 84 -3.04 10.87 3.04
N LYS A 85 -3.62 10.55 4.19
CA LYS A 85 -5.08 10.59 4.37
C LYS A 85 -5.61 11.99 4.67
N GLY A 86 -4.73 12.96 4.82
CA GLY A 86 -5.04 14.36 5.00
C GLY A 86 -3.88 15.25 4.55
N PRO A 87 -4.14 16.52 4.22
CA PRO A 87 -3.09 17.45 3.86
C PRO A 87 -2.18 17.73 5.06
N LYS A 88 -0.89 17.91 4.79
CA LYS A 88 0.12 18.22 5.81
C LYS A 88 0.76 19.56 5.52
N ALA A 89 1.23 20.24 6.56
CA ALA A 89 1.83 21.57 6.43
C ALA A 89 3.05 21.61 5.49
N TYR A 90 3.76 20.49 5.32
CA TYR A 90 4.91 20.38 4.43
C TYR A 90 4.55 20.01 2.98
N MET A 91 3.26 19.86 2.68
CA MET A 91 2.79 19.51 1.33
C MET A 91 2.39 20.81 0.59
N PRO A 92 3.22 21.32 -0.33
CA PRO A 92 2.85 22.50 -1.09
C PRO A 92 1.75 22.16 -2.09
N ASP A 93 0.70 22.99 -2.14
CA ASP A 93 -0.40 22.90 -3.12
C ASP A 93 -0.82 21.44 -3.40
N PRO A 94 -1.31 20.69 -2.38
CA PRO A 94 -1.52 19.26 -2.53
C PRO A 94 -2.63 18.95 -3.51
N ILE A 95 -2.43 17.90 -4.30
CA ILE A 95 -3.51 17.27 -5.07
C ILE A 95 -4.19 16.20 -4.21
N HIS A 96 -5.44 15.91 -4.51
CA HIS A 96 -6.16 14.85 -3.79
C HIS A 96 -7.20 14.18 -4.67
N VAL A 97 -7.59 12.98 -4.24
CA VAL A 97 -8.72 12.23 -4.79
C VAL A 97 -9.62 11.79 -3.64
N GLU A 98 -10.90 11.61 -3.96
CA GLU A 98 -11.88 11.03 -3.06
C GLU A 98 -12.41 9.75 -3.71
N ASP A 99 -12.22 8.62 -3.04
CA ASP A 99 -12.82 7.37 -3.47
C ASP A 99 -14.14 7.18 -2.72
N LYS A 100 -15.23 7.24 -3.47
CA LYS A 100 -16.59 6.98 -2.98
C LYS A 100 -16.95 5.51 -3.13
N SER A 101 -16.00 4.59 -2.91
CA SER A 101 -16.33 3.17 -2.98
C SER A 101 -17.49 2.85 -2.03
N ILE A 102 -18.40 2.00 -2.51
CA ILE A 102 -19.68 1.63 -1.88
C ILE A 102 -19.48 0.83 -0.58
N THR A 103 -18.28 0.77 -0.04
CA THR A 103 -18.00 0.08 1.20
C THR A 103 -18.38 0.93 2.39
N THR A 104 -18.86 0.28 3.45
CA THR A 104 -19.31 0.85 4.73
C THR A 104 -18.28 1.71 5.47
N ALA A 105 -17.07 1.80 4.97
CA ALA A 105 -15.95 2.53 5.59
C ALA A 105 -15.91 4.03 5.27
N GLY A 106 -16.86 4.56 4.50
CA GLY A 106 -16.92 5.99 4.13
C GLY A 106 -16.01 6.36 2.96
N VAL A 107 -15.90 7.66 2.71
CA VAL A 107 -15.08 8.22 1.63
C VAL A 107 -13.61 8.16 2.02
N GLN A 108 -12.79 7.50 1.22
CA GLN A 108 -11.34 7.56 1.37
C GLN A 108 -10.80 8.76 0.60
N LYS A 109 -10.01 9.59 1.29
CA LYS A 109 -9.30 10.72 0.69
C LYS A 109 -7.81 10.44 0.71
N LEU A 110 -7.14 10.66 -0.40
CA LEU A 110 -5.69 10.56 -0.50
C LEU A 110 -5.12 11.86 -1.07
N TYR A 111 -4.05 12.32 -0.44
CA TYR A 111 -3.37 13.58 -0.76
C TYR A 111 -1.92 13.34 -1.11
N LEU A 112 -1.40 14.14 -2.04
CA LEU A 112 0.00 14.14 -2.42
C LEU A 112 0.45 15.59 -2.63
N GLY A 113 1.63 15.94 -2.14
CA GLY A 113 2.20 17.27 -2.37
C GLY A 113 2.48 17.53 -3.86
N ARG A 114 2.41 18.78 -4.27
CA ARG A 114 2.63 19.17 -5.68
C ARG A 114 4.03 18.80 -6.16
N ASP A 115 5.03 18.95 -5.34
CA ASP A 115 6.41 18.56 -5.62
C ASP A 115 6.55 17.07 -5.92
N ASP A 116 5.92 16.21 -5.13
CA ASP A 116 5.89 14.77 -5.39
C ASP A 116 5.08 14.45 -6.66
N ALA A 117 3.95 15.12 -6.86
CA ALA A 117 3.13 14.95 -8.07
C ALA A 117 3.93 15.31 -9.34
N ASP A 118 4.73 16.34 -9.28
CA ASP A 118 5.56 16.76 -10.40
C ASP A 118 6.65 15.73 -10.74
N LEU A 119 7.20 15.05 -9.73
CA LEU A 119 8.15 13.95 -9.93
C LEU A 119 7.50 12.70 -10.55
N ILE A 120 6.22 12.47 -10.26
CA ILE A 120 5.47 11.32 -10.78
C ILE A 120 5.06 11.51 -12.24
N ARG A 121 4.91 12.75 -12.69
CA ARG A 121 4.47 13.05 -14.04
C ARG A 121 5.34 12.36 -15.11
N GLY A 122 4.69 11.59 -15.99
CA GLY A 122 5.36 10.84 -17.05
C GLY A 122 6.15 9.62 -16.58
N LYS A 123 6.00 9.21 -15.32
CA LYS A 123 6.74 8.09 -14.75
C LYS A 123 5.87 6.83 -14.63
N ARG A 124 6.54 5.69 -14.59
CA ARG A 124 5.93 4.38 -14.40
C ARG A 124 5.91 4.07 -12.91
N ILE A 125 4.73 3.84 -12.36
CA ILE A 125 4.50 3.70 -10.93
C ILE A 125 4.05 2.28 -10.59
N LEU A 126 4.75 1.64 -9.67
CA LEU A 126 4.34 0.37 -9.07
C LEU A 126 3.64 0.66 -7.75
N LEU A 127 2.36 0.32 -7.68
CA LEU A 127 1.59 0.41 -6.45
C LEU A 127 1.86 -0.79 -5.55
N MET A 128 1.95 -0.55 -4.25
CA MET A 128 2.08 -1.62 -3.27
C MET A 128 1.17 -1.38 -2.07
N ASP A 129 0.73 -2.46 -1.45
CA ASP A 129 -0.04 -2.43 -0.20
C ASP A 129 0.32 -3.66 0.65
N ASP A 130 -0.09 -3.66 1.92
CA ASP A 130 0.06 -4.84 2.76
C ASP A 130 -1.03 -5.87 2.45
N VAL A 131 -2.29 -5.44 2.38
CA VAL A 131 -3.44 -6.31 2.10
C VAL A 131 -4.36 -5.64 1.09
N ILE A 132 -4.71 -6.38 0.05
CA ILE A 132 -5.77 -5.97 -0.90
C ILE A 132 -7.02 -6.79 -0.59
N SER A 133 -8.12 -6.12 -0.26
CA SER A 133 -9.41 -6.79 0.01
C SER A 133 -10.48 -6.41 -1.02
N THR A 134 -11.04 -5.21 -0.91
CA THR A 134 -12.06 -4.70 -1.84
C THR A 134 -11.47 -3.94 -3.02
N GLY A 135 -10.17 -3.64 -2.98
CA GLY A 135 -9.50 -2.82 -3.99
C GLY A 135 -9.70 -1.31 -3.83
N GLY A 136 -10.44 -0.85 -2.80
CA GLY A 136 -10.72 0.57 -2.60
C GLY A 136 -9.46 1.42 -2.41
N SER A 137 -8.52 0.99 -1.57
CA SER A 137 -7.25 1.71 -1.37
C SER A 137 -6.39 1.74 -2.63
N ILE A 138 -6.31 0.63 -3.34
CA ILE A 138 -5.57 0.54 -4.62
C ILE A 138 -6.21 1.44 -5.66
N HIS A 139 -7.54 1.44 -5.75
CA HIS A 139 -8.25 2.29 -6.70
C HIS A 139 -8.01 3.79 -6.43
N ALA A 140 -8.07 4.22 -5.18
CA ALA A 140 -7.76 5.60 -4.80
C ALA A 140 -6.32 5.98 -5.13
N MET A 141 -5.36 5.08 -4.90
CA MET A 141 -3.96 5.30 -5.29
C MET A 141 -3.80 5.43 -6.80
N GLU A 142 -4.48 4.60 -7.59
CA GLU A 142 -4.48 4.69 -9.06
C GLU A 142 -4.97 6.04 -9.54
N GLU A 143 -6.11 6.50 -9.02
CA GLU A 143 -6.69 7.77 -9.38
C GLU A 143 -5.74 8.94 -9.04
N LEU A 144 -5.06 8.87 -7.90
CA LEU A 144 -4.10 9.90 -7.49
C LEU A 144 -2.87 9.93 -8.40
N VAL A 145 -2.35 8.78 -8.79
CA VAL A 145 -1.23 8.67 -9.73
C VAL A 145 -1.62 9.22 -11.11
N LYS A 146 -2.82 8.89 -11.60
CA LYS A 146 -3.35 9.43 -12.86
C LYS A 146 -3.48 10.94 -12.79
N LEU A 147 -4.01 11.47 -11.70
CA LEU A 147 -4.16 12.91 -11.50
C LEU A 147 -2.80 13.63 -11.52
N ALA A 148 -1.76 12.99 -10.99
CA ALA A 148 -0.39 13.48 -11.03
C ALA A 148 0.27 13.37 -12.41
N GLY A 149 -0.35 12.66 -13.35
CA GLY A 149 0.19 12.44 -14.69
C GLY A 149 1.13 11.26 -14.82
N GLY A 150 1.13 10.35 -13.86
CA GLY A 150 1.87 9.08 -13.89
C GLY A 150 1.08 7.94 -14.53
N THR A 151 1.76 6.83 -14.79
CA THR A 151 1.17 5.60 -15.30
C THR A 151 1.38 4.47 -14.31
N VAL A 152 0.29 3.84 -13.85
CA VAL A 152 0.36 2.64 -13.02
C VAL A 152 0.69 1.45 -13.90
N VAL A 153 1.84 0.82 -13.64
CA VAL A 153 2.33 -0.32 -14.43
C VAL A 153 2.15 -1.65 -13.73
N GLY A 154 1.80 -1.65 -12.46
CA GLY A 154 1.58 -2.87 -11.70
C GLY A 154 1.10 -2.59 -10.29
N ARG A 155 0.66 -3.66 -9.64
CA ARG A 155 0.21 -3.66 -8.25
C ARG A 155 0.76 -4.89 -7.57
N VAL A 156 1.26 -4.74 -6.36
CA VAL A 156 1.79 -5.84 -5.57
C VAL A 156 1.36 -5.67 -4.10
N ALA A 157 1.01 -6.78 -3.47
CA ALA A 157 0.62 -6.81 -2.06
C ALA A 157 1.16 -8.07 -1.38
N VAL A 158 1.25 -8.04 -0.06
CA VAL A 158 1.64 -9.23 0.71
C VAL A 158 0.53 -10.26 0.70
N LEU A 159 -0.71 -9.81 0.93
CA LEU A 159 -1.90 -10.66 0.98
C LEU A 159 -3.02 -10.10 0.11
N ALA A 160 -3.81 -11.00 -0.44
CA ALA A 160 -5.09 -10.68 -1.04
C ALA A 160 -6.19 -11.46 -0.29
N GLU A 161 -7.32 -10.83 -0.02
CA GLU A 161 -8.45 -11.45 0.68
C GLU A 161 -9.78 -11.13 0.00
N GLY A 162 -10.80 -11.94 0.31
CA GLY A 162 -12.11 -11.76 -0.27
C GLY A 162 -12.10 -11.90 -1.79
N GLU A 163 -12.73 -10.96 -2.49
CA GLU A 163 -12.82 -10.97 -3.96
C GLU A 163 -11.48 -10.68 -4.67
N ALA A 164 -10.49 -10.19 -3.94
CA ALA A 164 -9.14 -9.93 -4.48
C ALA A 164 -8.22 -11.16 -4.47
N ALA A 165 -8.65 -12.24 -3.79
CA ALA A 165 -7.85 -13.45 -3.64
C ALA A 165 -7.93 -14.38 -4.86
#